data_239ec8c9c636b873da90c2b1a0288cd9
#
_entry.id   239ec8c9c636b873da90c2b1a0288cd9
#
_cell.length_a   1.000
_cell.length_b   1.000
_cell.length_c   1.000
_cell.angle_alpha   90.00
_cell.angle_beta   90.00
_cell.angle_gamma   90.00
#
_symmetry.space_group_name_H-M   'P 1'
#
loop_
_entity.id
_entity.type
_entity.pdbx_description
1 polymer ?
#
loop_
_entity_poly.entity_id
_entity_poly.type
_entity_poly.pdbx_seq_one_letter_code
_entity_poly.pdbx_strand_id
1 'polypeptide(L)'
;MSAPDVTALLAELERSQPDLAEEARTAVEWLTGGEPLETVTQLDVCEFLWYTLPIKVGPLRPGGDHERLSRSLGRLLQLGGMERYAALCVSPTTVQILRTYAQEGEDAGASAYQKALEATGVLPPDVPELQWSMIMGPEELGAHVACSAALELAIVAGEDVDRTALTRRWLTEPRAELGGDSWLNRVHGERLNRWVLGRGPARRELAQPFEVRLHAPVTPQPLPALRKLLSLAASEGSLPLRLAPSPEALRLRELAERELGAISRDGARLAITDYGKHLLNSPPAMWEAITRLLLARGEHEFEVSAREAALMLLADGVLMSPAELRERVAEVVGGEGWHPATSLDDVAAPVADLVAQLTALDLAFSDDLAVRMARPGQYAALAALRTHALRPRKYVSSG
;
A
#
# COMPACT_ATOMS: atom_id res chain seq x y z
N MET A 1 -36.81 -12.85 -5.92
CA MET A 1 -36.85 -12.96 -7.39
C MET A 1 -35.57 -13.64 -7.80
N SER A 2 -35.64 -14.71 -8.64
CA SER A 2 -34.42 -15.34 -9.18
C SER A 2 -33.77 -14.34 -10.12
N ALA A 3 -32.42 -14.26 -10.07
CA ALA A 3 -31.66 -13.42 -10.97
C ALA A 3 -31.97 -13.74 -12.44
N PRO A 4 -31.96 -12.73 -13.31
CA PRO A 4 -32.19 -12.97 -14.73
C PRO A 4 -31.02 -13.79 -15.30
N ASP A 5 -31.35 -14.93 -15.87
CA ASP A 5 -30.38 -15.77 -16.60
C ASP A 5 -29.91 -15.00 -17.85
N VAL A 6 -28.60 -14.77 -17.96
CA VAL A 6 -27.97 -14.10 -19.11
C VAL A 6 -28.39 -14.71 -20.43
N THR A 7 -28.52 -16.03 -20.50
CA THR A 7 -28.95 -16.76 -21.70
C THR A 7 -30.38 -16.37 -22.11
N ALA A 8 -31.28 -16.28 -21.11
CA ALA A 8 -32.67 -15.87 -21.36
C ALA A 8 -32.75 -14.39 -21.80
N LEU A 9 -31.95 -13.51 -21.21
CA LEU A 9 -31.88 -12.10 -21.60
C LEU A 9 -31.33 -11.92 -23.01
N LEU A 10 -30.30 -12.66 -23.38
CA LEU A 10 -29.74 -12.64 -24.74
C LEU A 10 -30.77 -13.14 -25.78
N ALA A 11 -31.51 -14.23 -25.47
CA ALA A 11 -32.57 -14.72 -26.35
C ALA A 11 -33.72 -13.72 -26.49
N GLU A 12 -34.04 -12.96 -25.44
CA GLU A 12 -35.04 -11.87 -25.52
C GLU A 12 -34.53 -10.70 -26.36
N LEU A 13 -33.24 -10.33 -26.19
CA LEU A 13 -32.62 -9.27 -26.98
C LEU A 13 -32.56 -9.66 -28.46
N GLU A 14 -32.22 -10.92 -28.78
CA GLU A 14 -32.17 -11.44 -30.14
C GLU A 14 -33.55 -11.39 -30.83
N ARG A 15 -34.64 -11.64 -30.08
CA ARG A 15 -36.00 -11.52 -30.60
C ARG A 15 -36.45 -10.07 -30.80
N SER A 16 -36.08 -9.17 -29.88
CA SER A 16 -36.54 -7.78 -29.89
C SER A 16 -35.64 -6.83 -30.69
N GLN A 17 -34.32 -7.06 -30.66
CA GLN A 17 -33.30 -6.23 -31.29
C GLN A 17 -32.10 -7.09 -31.76
N PRO A 18 -32.27 -7.89 -32.84
CA PRO A 18 -31.26 -8.84 -33.30
C PRO A 18 -29.92 -8.18 -33.64
N ASP A 19 -29.94 -6.94 -34.10
CA ASP A 19 -28.76 -6.16 -34.50
C ASP A 19 -27.81 -5.85 -33.31
N LEU A 20 -28.27 -5.97 -32.06
CA LEU A 20 -27.50 -5.71 -30.86
C LEU A 20 -27.08 -6.99 -30.11
N ALA A 21 -27.63 -8.14 -30.48
CA ALA A 21 -27.48 -9.37 -29.69
C ALA A 21 -26.04 -9.91 -29.65
N GLU A 22 -25.32 -9.85 -30.78
CA GLU A 22 -23.94 -10.34 -30.88
C GLU A 22 -22.96 -9.48 -30.04
N GLU A 23 -23.08 -8.16 -30.16
CA GLU A 23 -22.29 -7.23 -29.36
C GLU A 23 -22.61 -7.33 -27.86
N ALA A 24 -23.89 -7.49 -27.52
CA ALA A 24 -24.32 -7.66 -26.13
C ALA A 24 -23.75 -8.96 -25.53
N ARG A 25 -23.75 -10.06 -26.29
CA ARG A 25 -23.13 -11.32 -25.90
C ARG A 25 -21.66 -11.15 -25.60
N THR A 26 -20.91 -10.56 -26.53
CA THR A 26 -19.49 -10.27 -26.34
C THR A 26 -19.25 -9.40 -25.10
N ALA A 27 -20.03 -8.33 -24.96
CA ALA A 27 -19.84 -7.38 -23.86
C ALA A 27 -20.14 -8.00 -22.47
N VAL A 28 -21.21 -8.79 -22.35
CA VAL A 28 -21.56 -9.43 -21.07
C VAL A 28 -20.58 -10.54 -20.70
N GLU A 29 -20.06 -11.29 -21.66
CA GLU A 29 -19.02 -12.29 -21.40
C GLU A 29 -17.75 -11.66 -20.82
N TRP A 30 -17.34 -10.51 -21.38
CA TRP A 30 -16.19 -9.76 -20.86
C TRP A 30 -16.47 -9.11 -19.49
N LEU A 31 -17.68 -8.61 -19.28
CA LEU A 31 -18.06 -7.98 -18.01
C LEU A 31 -18.11 -9.00 -16.87
N THR A 32 -18.72 -10.14 -17.10
CA THR A 32 -19.00 -11.11 -16.03
C THR A 32 -17.92 -12.17 -15.87
N GLY A 33 -17.12 -12.41 -16.92
CA GLY A 33 -16.22 -13.57 -16.93
C GLY A 33 -16.93 -14.92 -16.80
N GLY A 34 -18.26 -14.96 -17.03
CA GLY A 34 -19.12 -16.13 -16.84
C GLY A 34 -19.81 -16.20 -15.46
N GLU A 35 -19.55 -15.27 -14.58
CA GLU A 35 -20.23 -15.17 -13.30
C GLU A 35 -21.67 -14.62 -13.45
N PRO A 36 -22.58 -14.87 -12.48
CA PRO A 36 -23.96 -14.37 -12.52
C PRO A 36 -24.00 -12.83 -12.52
N LEU A 37 -24.96 -12.25 -13.25
CA LEU A 37 -25.16 -10.78 -13.32
C LEU A 37 -25.42 -10.12 -11.98
N GLU A 38 -25.99 -10.82 -11.02
CA GLU A 38 -26.25 -10.29 -9.66
C GLU A 38 -24.99 -10.03 -8.85
N THR A 39 -23.84 -10.58 -9.25
CA THR A 39 -22.57 -10.31 -8.60
C THR A 39 -21.87 -9.05 -9.12
N VAL A 40 -22.36 -8.52 -10.25
CA VAL A 40 -21.80 -7.34 -10.91
C VAL A 40 -22.05 -6.08 -10.08
N THR A 41 -21.00 -5.32 -9.85
CA THR A 41 -21.04 -4.02 -9.14
C THR A 41 -20.90 -2.85 -10.10
N GLN A 42 -21.13 -1.63 -9.62
CA GLN A 42 -20.86 -0.42 -10.41
C GLN A 42 -19.37 -0.33 -10.79
N LEU A 43 -18.48 -0.76 -9.91
CA LEU A 43 -17.04 -0.77 -10.17
C LEU A 43 -16.74 -1.65 -11.39
N ASP A 44 -17.27 -2.88 -11.44
CA ASP A 44 -17.06 -3.81 -12.55
C ASP A 44 -17.55 -3.21 -13.88
N VAL A 45 -18.74 -2.60 -13.87
CA VAL A 45 -19.30 -1.94 -15.05
C VAL A 45 -18.41 -0.77 -15.51
N CYS A 46 -17.95 0.07 -14.59
CA CYS A 46 -17.07 1.20 -14.93
C CYS A 46 -15.72 0.71 -15.46
N GLU A 47 -15.09 -0.29 -14.81
CA GLU A 47 -13.82 -0.86 -15.27
C GLU A 47 -13.96 -1.53 -16.64
N PHE A 48 -15.07 -2.25 -16.86
CA PHE A 48 -15.34 -2.81 -18.18
C PHE A 48 -15.46 -1.73 -19.23
N LEU A 49 -16.37 -0.76 -19.05
CA LEU A 49 -16.70 0.27 -20.06
C LEU A 49 -15.53 1.23 -20.33
N TRP A 50 -14.80 1.61 -19.28
CA TRP A 50 -13.86 2.72 -19.34
C TRP A 50 -12.39 2.30 -19.43
N TYR A 51 -12.10 1.00 -19.21
CA TYR A 51 -10.75 0.45 -19.30
C TYR A 51 -10.69 -0.80 -20.19
N THR A 52 -11.44 -1.86 -19.85
CA THR A 52 -11.33 -3.15 -20.55
C THR A 52 -11.82 -3.05 -22.00
N LEU A 53 -12.95 -2.41 -22.22
CA LEU A 53 -13.56 -2.27 -23.55
C LEU A 53 -12.65 -1.52 -24.53
N PRO A 54 -12.12 -0.32 -24.23
CA PRO A 54 -11.27 0.40 -25.17
C PRO A 54 -9.89 -0.22 -25.38
N ILE A 55 -9.31 -0.87 -24.38
CA ILE A 55 -7.92 -1.39 -24.45
C ILE A 55 -7.86 -2.84 -24.92
N LYS A 56 -8.70 -3.72 -24.36
CA LYS A 56 -8.59 -5.16 -24.58
C LYS A 56 -9.53 -5.69 -25.66
N VAL A 57 -10.74 -5.12 -25.77
CA VAL A 57 -11.72 -5.58 -26.76
C VAL A 57 -11.52 -4.88 -28.09
N GLY A 58 -11.04 -3.63 -28.09
CA GLY A 58 -10.86 -2.81 -29.28
C GLY A 58 -9.86 -3.33 -30.31
N PRO A 59 -8.63 -3.75 -29.93
CA PRO A 59 -7.63 -4.19 -30.90
C PRO A 59 -7.97 -5.48 -31.62
N LEU A 60 -8.87 -6.29 -31.06
CA LEU A 60 -9.28 -7.57 -31.63
C LEU A 60 -10.34 -7.45 -32.76
N ARG A 61 -10.96 -6.28 -32.90
CA ARG A 61 -11.96 -5.98 -33.95
C ARG A 61 -11.61 -4.68 -34.67
N PRO A 62 -10.83 -4.72 -35.75
CA PRO A 62 -10.57 -3.52 -36.55
C PRO A 62 -11.91 -2.88 -37.00
N GLY A 63 -12.14 -1.63 -36.64
CA GLY A 63 -13.39 -0.91 -36.91
C GLY A 63 -14.53 -1.18 -35.92
N GLY A 64 -14.24 -1.83 -34.77
CA GLY A 64 -15.21 -2.03 -33.68
C GLY A 64 -15.68 -0.70 -33.09
N ASP A 65 -17.00 -0.48 -33.09
CA ASP A 65 -17.64 0.67 -32.47
C ASP A 65 -17.85 0.41 -30.98
N HIS A 66 -16.92 0.88 -30.13
CA HIS A 66 -17.01 0.74 -28.68
C HIS A 66 -18.30 1.35 -28.10
N GLU A 67 -18.77 2.47 -28.69
CA GLU A 67 -20.04 3.07 -28.28
C GLU A 67 -21.23 2.14 -28.62
N ARG A 68 -21.13 1.34 -29.67
CA ARG A 68 -22.17 0.37 -30.04
C ARG A 68 -22.16 -0.83 -29.07
N LEU A 69 -20.98 -1.37 -28.75
CA LEU A 69 -20.84 -2.43 -27.73
C LEU A 69 -21.38 -1.98 -26.36
N SER A 70 -21.02 -0.78 -25.93
CA SER A 70 -21.52 -0.19 -24.70
C SER A 70 -23.04 -0.05 -24.69
N ARG A 71 -23.61 0.44 -25.79
CA ARG A 71 -25.07 0.59 -25.94
C ARG A 71 -25.79 -0.77 -25.96
N SER A 72 -25.21 -1.77 -26.62
CA SER A 72 -25.75 -3.13 -26.67
C SER A 72 -25.78 -3.79 -25.30
N LEU A 73 -24.70 -3.62 -24.51
CA LEU A 73 -24.66 -4.04 -23.08
C LEU A 73 -25.74 -3.31 -22.27
N GLY A 74 -25.83 -1.98 -22.42
CA GLY A 74 -26.83 -1.19 -21.72
C GLY A 74 -28.27 -1.69 -22.00
N ARG A 75 -28.56 -2.09 -23.22
CA ARG A 75 -29.86 -2.67 -23.56
C ARG A 75 -30.10 -4.02 -22.88
N LEU A 76 -29.09 -4.89 -22.84
CA LEU A 76 -29.18 -6.17 -22.13
C LEU A 76 -29.40 -5.97 -20.63
N LEU A 77 -28.65 -5.09 -20.00
CA LEU A 77 -28.78 -4.75 -18.57
C LEU A 77 -30.16 -4.16 -18.26
N GLN A 78 -30.72 -3.35 -19.15
CA GLN A 78 -32.07 -2.81 -19.02
C GLN A 78 -33.13 -3.92 -19.04
N LEU A 79 -33.00 -4.91 -19.94
CA LEU A 79 -33.89 -6.08 -19.96
C LEU A 79 -33.78 -6.89 -18.67
N GLY A 80 -32.61 -6.94 -18.05
CA GLY A 80 -32.36 -7.55 -16.75
C GLY A 80 -32.86 -6.75 -15.55
N GLY A 81 -33.44 -5.56 -15.76
CA GLY A 81 -33.90 -4.69 -14.67
C GLY A 81 -32.78 -3.93 -13.96
N MET A 82 -31.56 -3.90 -14.53
CA MET A 82 -30.39 -3.22 -13.98
C MET A 82 -30.28 -1.80 -14.54
N GLU A 83 -31.34 -0.99 -14.37
CA GLU A 83 -31.51 0.35 -14.99
C GLU A 83 -30.32 1.31 -14.73
N ARG A 84 -29.77 1.26 -13.50
CA ARG A 84 -28.64 2.12 -13.12
C ARG A 84 -27.39 1.81 -13.94
N TYR A 85 -27.06 0.54 -14.11
CA TYR A 85 -25.91 0.10 -14.90
C TYR A 85 -26.15 0.29 -16.39
N ALA A 86 -27.39 0.08 -16.85
CA ALA A 86 -27.79 0.39 -18.21
C ALA A 86 -27.58 1.90 -18.53
N ALA A 87 -27.93 2.78 -17.60
CA ALA A 87 -27.70 4.22 -17.74
C ALA A 87 -26.22 4.59 -17.82
N LEU A 88 -25.34 3.90 -17.07
CA LEU A 88 -23.88 4.08 -17.18
C LEU A 88 -23.36 3.78 -18.58
N CYS A 89 -23.85 2.70 -19.21
CA CYS A 89 -23.44 2.31 -20.55
C CYS A 89 -23.66 3.39 -21.61
N VAL A 90 -24.69 4.21 -21.46
CA VAL A 90 -25.06 5.29 -22.42
C VAL A 90 -24.79 6.68 -21.87
N SER A 91 -24.13 6.80 -20.74
CA SER A 91 -23.88 8.10 -20.10
C SER A 91 -22.95 8.98 -20.95
N PRO A 92 -23.10 10.31 -20.88
CA PRO A 92 -22.17 11.24 -21.54
C PRO A 92 -20.70 10.98 -21.12
N THR A 93 -20.46 10.61 -19.88
CA THR A 93 -19.12 10.27 -19.35
C THR A 93 -18.53 9.07 -20.07
N THR A 94 -19.28 7.98 -20.23
CA THR A 94 -18.83 6.79 -20.97
C THR A 94 -18.50 7.14 -22.42
N VAL A 95 -19.40 7.84 -23.11
CA VAL A 95 -19.18 8.27 -24.50
C VAL A 95 -17.91 9.13 -24.62
N GLN A 96 -17.71 10.08 -23.69
CA GLN A 96 -16.53 10.94 -23.70
C GLN A 96 -15.24 10.14 -23.50
N ILE A 97 -15.20 9.22 -22.53
CA ILE A 97 -14.02 8.39 -22.28
C ILE A 97 -13.66 7.54 -23.50
N LEU A 98 -14.65 6.85 -24.07
CA LEU A 98 -14.42 6.02 -25.27
C LEU A 98 -13.90 6.85 -26.45
N ARG A 99 -14.40 8.06 -26.63
CA ARG A 99 -13.90 9.00 -27.66
C ARG A 99 -12.50 9.49 -27.36
N THR A 100 -12.18 9.78 -26.10
CA THR A 100 -10.83 10.19 -25.71
C THR A 100 -9.81 9.10 -26.03
N TYR A 101 -10.10 7.83 -25.73
CA TYR A 101 -9.24 6.71 -26.16
C TYR A 101 -9.06 6.67 -27.67
N ALA A 102 -10.14 6.85 -28.43
CA ALA A 102 -10.10 6.74 -29.89
C ALA A 102 -9.38 7.93 -30.57
N GLN A 103 -9.45 9.13 -30.02
CA GLN A 103 -8.95 10.36 -30.62
C GLN A 103 -7.62 10.83 -30.07
N GLU A 104 -7.37 10.64 -28.78
CA GLU A 104 -6.23 11.20 -28.06
C GLU A 104 -5.25 10.11 -27.57
N GLY A 105 -5.64 8.83 -27.67
CA GLY A 105 -4.79 7.68 -27.33
C GLY A 105 -4.97 7.15 -25.91
N GLU A 106 -4.17 6.13 -25.59
CA GLU A 106 -4.33 5.32 -24.37
C GLU A 106 -4.08 6.14 -23.09
N ASP A 107 -3.03 6.94 -23.04
CA ASP A 107 -2.68 7.73 -21.85
C ASP A 107 -3.76 8.75 -21.47
N ALA A 108 -4.30 9.45 -22.47
CA ALA A 108 -5.38 10.41 -22.27
C ALA A 108 -6.67 9.72 -21.84
N GLY A 109 -7.01 8.59 -22.48
CA GLY A 109 -8.15 7.76 -22.12
C GLY A 109 -8.06 7.20 -20.71
N ALA A 110 -6.90 6.68 -20.32
CA ALA A 110 -6.64 6.17 -18.96
C ALA A 110 -6.78 7.28 -17.90
N SER A 111 -6.27 8.48 -18.19
CA SER A 111 -6.43 9.65 -17.32
C SER A 111 -7.90 10.06 -17.15
N ALA A 112 -8.67 10.08 -18.26
CA ALA A 112 -10.10 10.37 -18.22
C ALA A 112 -10.89 9.30 -17.44
N TYR A 113 -10.58 8.03 -17.63
CA TYR A 113 -11.12 6.91 -16.86
C TYR A 113 -10.89 7.08 -15.37
N GLN A 114 -9.64 7.29 -14.95
CA GLN A 114 -9.31 7.42 -13.54
C GLN A 114 -10.08 8.58 -12.88
N LYS A 115 -10.12 9.74 -13.53
CA LYS A 115 -10.87 10.89 -13.03
C LYS A 115 -12.37 10.63 -12.92
N ALA A 116 -12.95 9.94 -13.92
CA ALA A 116 -14.36 9.59 -13.90
C ALA A 116 -14.69 8.57 -12.80
N LEU A 117 -13.83 7.56 -12.61
CA LEU A 117 -14.00 6.54 -11.60
C LEU A 117 -13.93 7.13 -10.18
N GLU A 118 -12.99 8.03 -9.92
CA GLU A 118 -12.92 8.79 -8.65
C GLU A 118 -14.21 9.58 -8.38
N ALA A 119 -14.76 10.20 -9.42
CA ALA A 119 -16.00 10.99 -9.33
C ALA A 119 -17.25 10.14 -9.03
N THR A 120 -17.24 8.84 -9.26
CA THR A 120 -18.37 7.95 -8.93
C THR A 120 -18.62 7.84 -7.43
N GLY A 121 -17.59 8.04 -6.61
CA GLY A 121 -17.63 7.85 -5.16
C GLY A 121 -17.56 6.40 -4.69
N VAL A 122 -17.57 5.40 -5.57
CA VAL A 122 -17.53 3.98 -5.19
C VAL A 122 -16.13 3.45 -4.87
N LEU A 123 -15.06 4.16 -5.24
CA LEU A 123 -13.71 3.74 -4.87
C LEU A 123 -13.48 3.89 -3.37
N PRO A 124 -13.07 2.84 -2.66
CA PRO A 124 -12.76 2.96 -1.25
C PRO A 124 -11.50 3.82 -1.04
N PRO A 125 -11.57 4.86 -0.19
CA PRO A 125 -10.40 5.68 0.14
C PRO A 125 -9.39 4.91 0.98
N ASP A 126 -8.14 5.38 0.99
CA ASP A 126 -7.16 4.98 1.98
C ASP A 126 -7.67 5.28 3.39
N VAL A 127 -7.39 4.37 4.32
CA VAL A 127 -7.69 4.54 5.75
C VAL A 127 -6.41 4.41 6.58
N PRO A 128 -6.38 4.87 7.84
CA PRO A 128 -5.18 4.75 8.67
C PRO A 128 -4.65 3.32 8.80
N GLU A 129 -5.54 2.33 8.79
CA GLU A 129 -5.23 0.91 8.93
C GLU A 129 -4.72 0.27 7.64
N LEU A 130 -5.10 0.82 6.47
CA LEU A 130 -4.77 0.26 5.16
C LEU A 130 -4.67 1.34 4.08
N GLN A 131 -3.53 1.36 3.38
CA GLN A 131 -3.37 2.05 2.11
C GLN A 131 -3.45 1.01 0.99
N TRP A 132 -4.27 1.28 -0.03
CA TRP A 132 -4.45 0.37 -1.15
C TRP A 132 -3.20 0.29 -2.03
N SER A 133 -2.88 -0.92 -2.48
CA SER A 133 -1.79 -1.14 -3.45
C SER A 133 -2.24 -0.79 -4.86
N MET A 134 -1.33 -0.31 -5.69
CA MET A 134 -1.57 -0.20 -7.14
C MET A 134 -1.63 -1.57 -7.82
N ILE A 135 -0.94 -2.57 -7.25
CA ILE A 135 -0.98 -3.97 -7.67
C ILE A 135 -1.50 -4.77 -6.47
N MET A 136 -2.79 -5.05 -6.47
CA MET A 136 -3.45 -5.80 -5.40
C MET A 136 -3.25 -7.30 -5.58
N GLY A 137 -3.08 -8.01 -4.45
CA GLY A 137 -3.21 -9.45 -4.42
C GLY A 137 -4.69 -9.88 -4.28
N PRO A 138 -4.98 -11.19 -4.31
CA PRO A 138 -6.35 -11.69 -4.27
C PRO A 138 -7.17 -11.23 -3.06
N GLU A 139 -6.61 -11.28 -1.86
CA GLU A 139 -7.32 -10.85 -0.63
C GLU A 139 -7.50 -9.33 -0.60
N GLU A 140 -6.50 -8.57 -1.05
CA GLU A 140 -6.60 -7.11 -1.14
C GLU A 140 -7.61 -6.66 -2.20
N LEU A 141 -7.64 -7.33 -3.35
CA LEU A 141 -8.63 -7.08 -4.40
C LEU A 141 -10.04 -7.41 -3.90
N GLY A 142 -10.23 -8.56 -3.25
CA GLY A 142 -11.50 -8.95 -2.65
C GLY A 142 -12.00 -7.93 -1.62
N ALA A 143 -11.11 -7.45 -0.75
CA ALA A 143 -11.42 -6.39 0.21
C ALA A 143 -11.81 -5.08 -0.48
N HIS A 144 -11.10 -4.69 -1.53
CA HIS A 144 -11.37 -3.48 -2.31
C HIS A 144 -12.75 -3.54 -2.98
N VAL A 145 -13.07 -4.64 -3.64
CA VAL A 145 -14.37 -4.86 -4.28
C VAL A 145 -15.50 -4.87 -3.24
N ALA A 146 -15.32 -5.55 -2.09
CA ALA A 146 -16.32 -5.59 -1.03
C ALA A 146 -16.58 -4.19 -0.43
N CYS A 147 -15.54 -3.38 -0.21
CA CYS A 147 -15.68 -2.00 0.25
C CYS A 147 -16.36 -1.13 -0.82
N SER A 148 -16.03 -1.31 -2.10
CA SER A 148 -16.66 -0.60 -3.21
C SER A 148 -18.16 -0.90 -3.30
N ALA A 149 -18.55 -2.17 -3.20
CA ALA A 149 -19.95 -2.58 -3.18
C ALA A 149 -20.72 -1.97 -1.99
N ALA A 150 -20.10 -1.90 -0.81
CA ALA A 150 -20.72 -1.26 0.35
C ALA A 150 -20.93 0.25 0.16
N LEU A 151 -19.95 0.94 -0.45
CA LEU A 151 -20.07 2.36 -0.80
C LEU A 151 -21.16 2.57 -1.84
N GLU A 152 -21.23 1.72 -2.85
CA GLU A 152 -22.28 1.75 -3.87
C GLU A 152 -23.68 1.65 -3.23
N LEU A 153 -23.90 0.68 -2.35
CA LEU A 153 -25.17 0.50 -1.67
C LEU A 153 -25.58 1.74 -0.86
N ALA A 154 -24.65 2.34 -0.14
CA ALA A 154 -24.89 3.54 0.63
C ALA A 154 -25.23 4.76 -0.26
N ILE A 155 -24.51 4.93 -1.39
CA ILE A 155 -24.80 5.97 -2.37
C ILE A 155 -26.19 5.79 -2.98
N VAL A 156 -26.57 4.55 -3.33
CA VAL A 156 -27.91 4.22 -3.87
C VAL A 156 -29.01 4.51 -2.87
N ALA A 157 -28.75 4.24 -1.58
CA ALA A 157 -29.69 4.55 -0.52
C ALA A 157 -29.87 6.05 -0.26
N GLY A 158 -29.05 6.91 -0.90
CA GLY A 158 -29.07 8.36 -0.70
C GLY A 158 -28.55 8.80 0.67
N GLU A 159 -27.73 7.97 1.30
CA GLU A 159 -27.12 8.27 2.60
C GLU A 159 -26.02 9.32 2.43
N ASP A 160 -25.94 10.27 3.37
CA ASP A 160 -24.76 11.15 3.49
C ASP A 160 -23.63 10.37 4.16
N VAL A 161 -22.77 9.76 3.33
CA VAL A 161 -21.80 8.75 3.78
C VAL A 161 -20.44 9.36 3.99
N ASP A 162 -19.91 9.26 5.22
CA ASP A 162 -18.48 9.32 5.44
C ASP A 162 -17.82 8.06 4.86
N ARG A 163 -17.29 8.20 3.64
CA ARG A 163 -16.65 7.11 2.88
C ARG A 163 -15.49 6.49 3.65
N THR A 164 -14.70 7.29 4.35
CA THR A 164 -13.57 6.82 5.15
C THR A 164 -14.04 5.97 6.33
N ALA A 165 -15.05 6.45 7.07
CA ALA A 165 -15.62 5.70 8.18
C ALA A 165 -16.27 4.40 7.72
N LEU A 166 -17.00 4.41 6.59
CA LEU A 166 -17.63 3.22 6.04
C LEU A 166 -16.58 2.19 5.57
N THR A 167 -15.56 2.63 4.81
CA THR A 167 -14.46 1.77 4.37
C THR A 167 -13.73 1.15 5.56
N ARG A 168 -13.39 1.96 6.56
CA ARG A 168 -12.73 1.49 7.79
C ARG A 168 -13.56 0.43 8.51
N ARG A 169 -14.86 0.69 8.71
CA ARG A 169 -15.78 -0.25 9.34
C ARG A 169 -15.84 -1.56 8.56
N TRP A 170 -15.96 -1.47 7.22
CA TRP A 170 -16.06 -2.65 6.37
C TRP A 170 -14.80 -3.50 6.40
N LEU A 171 -13.63 -2.88 6.49
CA LEU A 171 -12.33 -3.57 6.60
C LEU A 171 -12.12 -4.22 7.97
N THR A 172 -12.52 -3.56 9.07
CA THR A 172 -12.11 -3.96 10.42
C THR A 172 -13.11 -4.86 11.15
N GLU A 173 -14.40 -4.79 10.81
CA GLU A 173 -15.42 -5.62 11.45
C GLU A 173 -15.33 -7.08 11.00
N PRO A 174 -15.56 -8.04 11.92
CA PRO A 174 -15.69 -9.45 11.56
C PRO A 174 -16.84 -9.70 10.58
N ARG A 175 -16.60 -10.55 9.58
CA ARG A 175 -17.54 -10.89 8.51
C ARG A 175 -17.92 -12.36 8.56
N ALA A 176 -19.21 -12.65 8.50
CA ALA A 176 -19.70 -14.04 8.50
C ALA A 176 -19.22 -14.80 7.26
N GLU A 177 -19.18 -14.14 6.10
CA GLU A 177 -18.70 -14.68 4.83
C GLU A 177 -17.19 -15.02 4.84
N LEU A 178 -16.43 -14.43 5.77
CA LEU A 178 -15.02 -14.73 6.00
C LEU A 178 -14.79 -15.69 7.18
N GLY A 179 -15.85 -16.35 7.65
CA GLY A 179 -15.77 -17.24 8.82
C GLY A 179 -15.53 -16.52 10.13
N GLY A 180 -15.93 -15.26 10.24
CA GLY A 180 -15.75 -14.42 11.44
C GLY A 180 -14.43 -13.62 11.45
N ASP A 181 -13.63 -13.69 10.39
CA ASP A 181 -12.45 -12.87 10.20
C ASP A 181 -12.81 -11.50 9.59
N SER A 182 -11.85 -10.58 9.52
CA SER A 182 -12.00 -9.28 8.89
C SER A 182 -11.19 -9.21 7.59
N TRP A 183 -11.63 -8.37 6.66
CA TRP A 183 -10.87 -8.10 5.44
C TRP A 183 -9.47 -7.56 5.73
N LEU A 184 -9.33 -6.69 6.74
CA LEU A 184 -8.04 -6.14 7.14
C LEU A 184 -7.04 -7.23 7.54
N ASN A 185 -7.48 -8.21 8.34
CA ASN A 185 -6.62 -9.33 8.74
C ASN A 185 -6.20 -10.18 7.55
N ARG A 186 -7.10 -10.43 6.60
CA ARG A 186 -6.79 -11.18 5.40
C ARG A 186 -5.78 -10.47 4.51
N VAL A 187 -5.98 -9.19 4.26
CA VAL A 187 -5.02 -8.36 3.50
C VAL A 187 -3.67 -8.31 4.20
N HIS A 188 -3.65 -8.14 5.53
CA HIS A 188 -2.40 -8.17 6.29
C HIS A 188 -1.72 -9.55 6.20
N GLY A 189 -2.48 -10.63 6.33
CA GLY A 189 -1.97 -12.00 6.17
C GLY A 189 -1.36 -12.23 4.79
N GLU A 190 -2.03 -11.82 3.73
CA GLU A 190 -1.52 -11.89 2.37
C GLU A 190 -0.23 -11.09 2.18
N ARG A 191 -0.18 -9.84 2.68
CA ARG A 191 1.01 -9.00 2.57
C ARG A 191 2.19 -9.56 3.34
N LEU A 192 1.97 -10.07 4.56
CA LEU A 192 2.99 -10.73 5.38
C LEU A 192 3.51 -12.01 4.73
N ASN A 193 2.62 -12.87 4.25
CA ASN A 193 3.00 -14.09 3.55
C ASN A 193 3.86 -13.77 2.31
N ARG A 194 3.44 -12.80 1.51
CA ARG A 194 4.20 -12.32 0.35
C ARG A 194 5.58 -11.79 0.75
N TRP A 195 5.65 -11.02 1.85
CA TRP A 195 6.92 -10.51 2.37
C TRP A 195 7.88 -11.62 2.77
N VAL A 196 7.39 -12.69 3.42
CA VAL A 196 8.19 -13.87 3.78
C VAL A 196 8.65 -14.61 2.53
N LEU A 197 7.75 -14.83 1.55
CA LEU A 197 8.02 -15.67 0.38
C LEU A 197 8.76 -14.95 -0.75
N GLY A 198 8.75 -13.64 -0.78
CA GLY A 198 9.05 -12.82 -1.95
C GLY A 198 10.51 -12.73 -2.35
N ARG A 199 11.49 -13.32 -1.61
CA ARG A 199 12.93 -13.18 -1.88
C ARG A 199 13.66 -14.52 -1.78
N GLY A 200 15.01 -14.51 -1.88
CA GLY A 200 15.84 -15.70 -1.90
C GLY A 200 15.69 -16.65 -0.69
N PRO A 201 16.22 -17.88 -0.77
CA PRO A 201 16.05 -18.91 0.27
C PRO A 201 16.54 -18.49 1.67
N ALA A 202 17.74 -17.90 1.77
CA ALA A 202 18.31 -17.43 3.04
C ALA A 202 17.45 -16.34 3.68
N ARG A 203 16.92 -15.43 2.86
CA ARG A 203 16.00 -14.38 3.30
C ARG A 203 14.69 -14.96 3.83
N ARG A 204 14.12 -15.95 3.14
CA ARG A 204 12.89 -16.63 3.56
C ARG A 204 13.06 -17.34 4.90
N GLU A 205 14.16 -18.09 5.06
CA GLU A 205 14.48 -18.77 6.31
C GLU A 205 14.58 -17.76 7.47
N LEU A 206 15.28 -16.66 7.27
CA LEU A 206 15.40 -15.59 8.26
C LEU A 206 14.06 -14.91 8.59
N ALA A 207 13.19 -14.72 7.60
CA ALA A 207 11.92 -14.02 7.75
C ALA A 207 10.80 -14.91 8.35
N GLN A 208 10.87 -16.22 8.17
CA GLN A 208 9.82 -17.16 8.57
C GLN A 208 9.39 -17.03 10.05
N PRO A 209 10.29 -16.89 11.06
CA PRO A 209 9.88 -16.70 12.44
C PRO A 209 9.10 -15.41 12.71
N PHE A 210 9.20 -14.43 11.80
CA PHE A 210 8.53 -13.13 11.93
C PHE A 210 7.11 -13.14 11.38
N GLU A 211 6.72 -14.08 10.54
CA GLU A 211 5.37 -14.17 9.97
C GLU A 211 4.31 -14.06 11.07
N VAL A 212 4.38 -14.89 12.10
CA VAL A 212 3.46 -14.87 13.24
C VAL A 212 3.63 -13.63 14.11
N ARG A 213 4.89 -13.22 14.38
CA ARG A 213 5.22 -12.09 15.26
C ARG A 213 4.73 -10.74 14.71
N LEU A 214 4.62 -10.60 13.40
CA LEU A 214 4.22 -9.35 12.74
C LEU A 214 2.71 -9.23 12.50
N HIS A 215 1.90 -10.25 12.81
CA HIS A 215 0.44 -10.16 12.68
C HIS A 215 -0.17 -9.10 13.60
N ALA A 216 0.23 -9.08 14.87
CA ALA A 216 -0.26 -8.10 15.83
C ALA A 216 0.51 -6.77 15.76
N PRO A 217 -0.17 -5.62 15.95
CA PRO A 217 0.50 -4.35 16.14
C PRO A 217 1.46 -4.38 17.34
N VAL A 218 2.61 -3.74 17.17
CA VAL A 218 3.62 -3.64 18.24
C VAL A 218 3.31 -2.43 19.11
N THR A 219 3.30 -2.63 20.42
CA THR A 219 3.08 -1.55 21.40
C THR A 219 4.21 -0.52 21.33
N PRO A 220 3.90 0.77 21.15
CA PRO A 220 4.87 1.86 21.16
C PRO A 220 5.72 1.86 22.44
N GLN A 221 7.03 2.05 22.30
CA GLN A 221 7.96 2.18 23.40
C GLN A 221 8.44 3.63 23.53
N PRO A 222 8.84 4.06 24.75
CA PRO A 222 9.42 5.40 24.93
C PRO A 222 10.74 5.55 24.16
N LEU A 223 10.96 6.76 23.61
CA LEU A 223 12.19 7.17 22.93
C LEU A 223 12.82 8.33 23.70
N PRO A 224 13.46 8.07 24.86
CA PRO A 224 13.90 9.10 25.79
C PRO A 224 14.97 10.04 25.21
N ALA A 225 15.92 9.51 24.42
CA ALA A 225 16.97 10.30 23.81
C ALA A 225 16.40 11.38 22.85
N LEU A 226 15.54 10.95 21.92
CA LEU A 226 14.88 11.86 20.97
C LEU A 226 13.97 12.87 21.68
N ARG A 227 13.17 12.39 22.64
CA ARG A 227 12.29 13.27 23.44
C ARG A 227 13.07 14.34 24.18
N LYS A 228 14.22 13.98 24.79
CA LYS A 228 15.10 14.92 25.47
C LYS A 228 15.64 15.99 24.50
N LEU A 229 16.12 15.58 23.33
CA LEU A 229 16.62 16.51 22.31
C LEU A 229 15.52 17.51 21.88
N LEU A 230 14.32 17.03 21.57
CA LEU A 230 13.19 17.86 21.15
C LEU A 230 12.72 18.80 22.29
N SER A 231 12.71 18.31 23.53
CA SER A 231 12.36 19.15 24.70
C SER A 231 13.37 20.28 24.92
N LEU A 232 14.66 20.02 24.76
CA LEU A 232 15.70 21.04 24.82
C LEU A 232 15.54 22.08 23.70
N ALA A 233 15.29 21.62 22.46
CA ALA A 233 15.06 22.53 21.32
C ALA A 233 13.79 23.40 21.51
N ALA A 234 12.80 22.91 22.26
CA ALA A 234 11.56 23.62 22.53
C ALA A 234 11.72 24.64 23.69
N SER A 235 12.48 24.31 24.76
CA SER A 235 12.56 25.13 26.00
C SER A 235 13.55 26.30 25.90
N GLU A 236 14.64 26.12 25.17
CA GLU A 236 15.70 27.16 25.09
C GLU A 236 15.54 28.07 23.86
N GLY A 237 14.47 27.91 23.10
CA GLY A 237 14.22 28.67 21.87
C GLY A 237 15.27 28.39 20.78
N SER A 238 16.40 27.82 21.15
CA SER A 238 17.43 27.32 20.21
C SER A 238 18.60 26.66 20.94
N LEU A 239 18.95 25.44 20.57
CA LEU A 239 20.15 24.76 21.06
C LEU A 239 21.40 25.27 20.34
N PRO A 240 22.49 25.63 21.07
CA PRO A 240 23.76 25.99 20.45
C PRO A 240 24.32 24.77 19.68
N LEU A 241 24.74 24.98 18.45
CA LEU A 241 25.33 23.92 17.57
C LEU A 241 26.54 23.19 18.19
N ARG A 242 27.15 23.76 19.21
CA ARG A 242 28.39 23.24 19.84
C ARG A 242 28.17 22.15 20.89
N LEU A 243 26.94 21.72 21.14
CA LEU A 243 26.58 20.78 22.21
C LEU A 243 26.52 19.31 21.77
N ALA A 244 27.44 18.82 20.98
CA ALA A 244 27.48 17.40 20.68
C ALA A 244 28.87 16.83 20.95
N PRO A 245 29.14 16.39 22.18
CA PRO A 245 30.45 15.82 22.53
C PRO A 245 30.62 14.36 22.10
N SER A 246 29.54 13.65 21.73
CA SER A 246 29.65 12.22 21.34
C SER A 246 29.11 11.95 19.94
N PRO A 247 29.59 10.89 19.28
CA PRO A 247 29.08 10.44 17.97
C PRO A 247 27.56 10.19 17.98
N GLU A 248 27.02 9.60 19.05
CA GLU A 248 25.61 9.30 19.21
C GLU A 248 24.76 10.58 19.24
N ALA A 249 25.23 11.61 19.99
CA ALA A 249 24.54 12.90 20.07
C ALA A 249 24.55 13.63 18.72
N LEU A 250 25.66 13.52 17.96
CA LEU A 250 25.74 14.04 16.60
C LEU A 250 24.76 13.33 15.68
N ARG A 251 24.74 11.99 15.70
CA ARG A 251 23.85 11.18 14.87
C ARG A 251 22.38 11.41 15.21
N LEU A 252 22.03 11.51 16.51
CA LEU A 252 20.67 11.80 16.95
C LEU A 252 20.18 13.18 16.45
N ARG A 253 21.07 14.18 16.49
CA ARG A 253 20.77 15.51 15.95
C ARG A 253 20.57 15.45 14.44
N GLU A 254 21.45 14.79 13.71
CA GLU A 254 21.35 14.63 12.26
C GLU A 254 20.04 13.93 11.86
N LEU A 255 19.67 12.88 12.56
CA LEU A 255 18.39 12.19 12.41
C LEU A 255 17.21 13.14 12.63
N ALA A 256 17.21 13.92 13.72
CA ALA A 256 16.13 14.85 14.03
C ALA A 256 16.05 16.03 13.04
N GLU A 257 17.19 16.51 12.52
CA GLU A 257 17.29 17.64 11.59
C GLU A 257 16.99 17.24 10.16
N ARG A 258 17.69 16.22 9.63
CA ARG A 258 17.68 15.89 8.21
C ARG A 258 16.68 14.82 7.83
N GLU A 259 16.53 13.81 8.66
CA GLU A 259 15.71 12.65 8.31
C GLU A 259 14.26 12.82 8.78
N LEU A 260 14.06 13.37 9.98
CA LEU A 260 12.71 13.64 10.50
C LEU A 260 12.20 15.05 10.18
N GLY A 261 13.09 16.04 9.99
CA GLY A 261 12.67 17.44 9.90
C GLY A 261 12.02 17.97 11.19
N ALA A 262 12.31 17.34 12.34
CA ALA A 262 11.74 17.70 13.63
C ALA A 262 12.41 18.93 14.27
N ILE A 263 13.64 19.19 13.89
CA ILE A 263 14.37 20.43 14.23
C ILE A 263 14.91 21.05 12.94
N SER A 264 15.07 22.37 12.95
CA SER A 264 15.64 23.13 11.84
C SER A 264 16.79 23.98 12.31
N ARG A 265 17.72 24.27 11.38
CA ARG A 265 18.85 25.16 11.66
C ARG A 265 18.47 26.61 11.39
N ASP A 266 18.70 27.46 12.39
CA ASP A 266 18.60 28.91 12.27
C ASP A 266 19.93 29.55 12.69
N GLY A 267 20.78 29.82 11.68
CA GLY A 267 22.15 30.24 11.87
C GLY A 267 23.00 29.24 12.67
N ALA A 268 23.47 29.67 13.89
CA ALA A 268 24.23 28.82 14.80
C ALA A 268 23.34 28.09 15.85
N ARG A 269 22.03 28.06 15.65
CA ARG A 269 21.07 27.52 16.60
C ARG A 269 20.17 26.49 15.97
N LEU A 270 19.65 25.56 16.77
CA LEU A 270 18.65 24.58 16.38
C LEU A 270 17.32 24.93 17.05
N ALA A 271 16.27 25.03 16.27
CA ALA A 271 14.91 25.31 16.71
C ALA A 271 13.99 24.13 16.43
N ILE A 272 13.03 23.88 17.30
CA ILE A 272 12.02 22.85 17.07
C ILE A 272 11.03 23.30 15.97
N THR A 273 10.72 22.44 15.02
CA THR A 273 9.70 22.68 13.99
C THR A 273 8.30 22.39 14.55
N ASP A 274 7.24 22.76 13.82
CA ASP A 274 5.87 22.39 14.22
C ASP A 274 5.66 20.87 14.18
N TYR A 275 6.30 20.17 13.23
CA TYR A 275 6.32 18.71 13.23
C TYR A 275 7.05 18.16 14.46
N GLY A 276 8.20 18.73 14.84
CA GLY A 276 8.90 18.35 16.06
C GLY A 276 8.06 18.55 17.33
N LYS A 277 7.28 19.65 17.42
CA LYS A 277 6.32 19.88 18.51
C LYS A 277 5.23 18.81 18.53
N HIS A 278 4.72 18.45 17.34
CA HIS A 278 3.74 17.36 17.23
C HIS A 278 4.30 16.04 17.76
N LEU A 279 5.52 15.66 17.34
CA LEU A 279 6.18 14.43 17.82
C LEU A 279 6.42 14.47 19.34
N LEU A 280 6.85 15.61 19.89
CA LEU A 280 7.10 15.78 21.32
C LEU A 280 5.82 15.59 22.15
N ASN A 281 4.67 16.05 21.64
CA ASN A 281 3.38 15.99 22.32
C ASN A 281 2.64 14.66 22.09
N SER A 282 3.05 13.86 21.11
CA SER A 282 2.43 12.58 20.76
C SER A 282 3.47 11.44 20.74
N PRO A 283 3.68 10.74 21.87
CA PRO A 283 4.59 9.59 21.92
C PRO A 283 4.29 8.51 20.85
N PRO A 284 3.01 8.20 20.53
CA PRO A 284 2.71 7.27 19.44
C PRO A 284 3.17 7.78 18.07
N ALA A 285 2.98 9.06 17.75
CA ALA A 285 3.45 9.65 16.50
C ALA A 285 4.98 9.65 16.40
N MET A 286 5.67 9.93 17.51
CA MET A 286 7.13 9.84 17.58
C MET A 286 7.62 8.42 17.31
N TRP A 287 6.98 7.42 17.92
CA TRP A 287 7.28 6.01 17.69
C TRP A 287 7.08 5.61 16.24
N GLU A 288 5.94 5.97 15.67
CA GLU A 288 5.60 5.67 14.28
C GLU A 288 6.60 6.31 13.30
N ALA A 289 6.98 7.57 13.52
CA ALA A 289 7.97 8.27 12.71
C ALA A 289 9.32 7.53 12.72
N ILE A 290 9.81 7.12 13.90
CA ILE A 290 11.08 6.39 14.02
C ILE A 290 10.99 5.01 13.37
N THR A 291 9.95 4.23 13.64
CA THR A 291 9.85 2.88 13.08
C THR A 291 9.71 2.87 11.56
N ARG A 292 9.07 3.89 10.97
CA ARG A 292 9.07 4.10 9.51
C ARG A 292 10.46 4.44 8.97
N LEU A 293 11.21 5.24 9.72
CA LEU A 293 12.52 5.72 9.30
C LEU A 293 13.55 4.59 9.27
N LEU A 294 13.49 3.63 10.21
CA LEU A 294 14.46 2.52 10.27
C LEU A 294 14.53 1.72 8.96
N LEU A 295 13.42 1.61 8.23
CA LEU A 295 13.31 0.98 6.91
C LEU A 295 12.69 1.93 5.87
N ALA A 296 12.98 3.23 5.98
CA ALA A 296 12.59 4.18 4.95
C ALA A 296 13.25 3.78 3.61
N ARG A 297 12.53 4.04 2.51
CA ARG A 297 13.10 3.84 1.17
C ARG A 297 14.30 4.77 1.02
N GLY A 298 15.48 4.20 0.86
CA GLY A 298 16.67 4.90 0.41
C GLY A 298 16.65 5.13 -1.10
N GLU A 299 17.74 5.64 -1.64
CA GLU A 299 17.91 5.77 -3.09
C GLU A 299 17.91 4.39 -3.79
N HIS A 300 18.34 3.35 -3.07
CA HIS A 300 18.45 1.99 -3.58
C HIS A 300 17.69 0.98 -2.69
N GLU A 301 16.87 0.14 -3.31
CA GLU A 301 16.15 -0.94 -2.60
C GLU A 301 17.09 -1.96 -1.94
N PHE A 302 18.31 -2.10 -2.46
CA PHE A 302 19.38 -2.89 -1.86
C PHE A 302 19.69 -2.46 -0.41
N GLU A 303 19.82 -1.15 -0.14
CA GLU A 303 20.10 -0.63 1.21
C GLU A 303 18.98 -0.98 2.19
N VAL A 304 17.72 -0.89 1.73
CA VAL A 304 16.56 -1.29 2.53
C VAL A 304 16.62 -2.77 2.85
N SER A 305 17.00 -3.62 1.88
CA SER A 305 17.13 -5.06 2.09
C SER A 305 18.23 -5.40 3.10
N ALA A 306 19.38 -4.72 3.02
CA ALA A 306 20.47 -4.91 3.97
C ALA A 306 20.07 -4.49 5.40
N ARG A 307 19.41 -3.34 5.56
CA ARG A 307 18.89 -2.85 6.86
C ARG A 307 17.82 -3.77 7.42
N GLU A 308 16.96 -4.29 6.58
CA GLU A 308 15.89 -5.21 6.94
C GLU A 308 16.47 -6.56 7.44
N ALA A 309 17.45 -7.13 6.74
CA ALA A 309 18.16 -8.33 7.18
C ALA A 309 18.87 -8.10 8.53
N ALA A 310 19.54 -6.96 8.69
CA ALA A 310 20.18 -6.59 9.96
C ALA A 310 19.17 -6.47 11.12
N LEU A 311 18.00 -5.83 10.88
CA LEU A 311 16.95 -5.74 11.90
C LEU A 311 16.42 -7.11 12.32
N MET A 312 16.21 -8.05 11.38
CA MET A 312 15.79 -9.41 11.71
C MET A 312 16.84 -10.15 12.54
N LEU A 313 18.11 -10.06 12.17
CA LEU A 313 19.20 -10.69 12.90
C LEU A 313 19.35 -10.16 14.34
N LEU A 314 19.09 -8.88 14.55
CA LEU A 314 19.22 -8.22 15.86
C LEU A 314 17.95 -8.27 16.71
N ALA A 315 16.77 -8.57 16.12
CA ALA A 315 15.46 -8.45 16.79
C ALA A 315 15.30 -9.29 18.04
N ASP A 316 16.05 -10.38 18.19
CA ASP A 316 16.01 -11.24 19.38
C ASP A 316 17.02 -10.83 20.47
N GLY A 317 17.72 -9.71 20.27
CA GLY A 317 18.69 -9.20 21.23
C GLY A 317 19.96 -10.07 21.35
N VAL A 318 20.25 -10.86 20.33
CA VAL A 318 21.47 -11.66 20.25
C VAL A 318 22.67 -10.72 20.15
N LEU A 319 23.73 -11.07 20.89
CA LEU A 319 25.00 -10.34 20.81
C LEU A 319 25.78 -10.82 19.60
N MET A 320 26.18 -9.91 18.72
CA MET A 320 27.00 -10.20 17.54
C MET A 320 28.14 -9.20 17.46
N SER A 321 29.27 -9.61 16.87
CA SER A 321 30.28 -8.63 16.47
C SER A 321 29.82 -7.85 15.24
N PRO A 322 30.30 -6.59 15.03
CA PRO A 322 29.98 -5.85 13.81
C PRO A 322 30.41 -6.56 12.52
N ALA A 323 31.49 -7.35 12.57
CA ALA A 323 31.94 -8.17 11.45
C ALA A 323 30.96 -9.31 11.15
N GLU A 324 30.59 -10.09 12.17
CA GLU A 324 29.62 -11.18 12.03
C GLU A 324 28.26 -10.68 11.50
N LEU A 325 27.76 -9.55 12.01
CA LEU A 325 26.51 -8.96 11.53
C LEU A 325 26.58 -8.65 10.03
N ARG A 326 27.69 -8.03 9.56
CA ARG A 326 27.90 -7.73 8.14
C ARG A 326 27.98 -8.99 7.27
N GLU A 327 28.72 -10.00 7.73
CA GLU A 327 28.85 -11.28 7.01
C GLU A 327 27.48 -11.95 6.83
N ARG A 328 26.69 -12.04 7.89
CA ARG A 328 25.36 -12.65 7.83
C ARG A 328 24.39 -11.84 6.98
N VAL A 329 24.43 -10.51 7.06
CA VAL A 329 23.63 -9.67 6.17
C VAL A 329 24.01 -9.87 4.71
N ALA A 330 25.31 -9.90 4.39
CA ALA A 330 25.79 -10.14 3.04
C ALA A 330 25.38 -11.52 2.49
N GLU A 331 25.41 -12.56 3.33
CA GLU A 331 24.93 -13.90 2.97
C GLU A 331 23.44 -13.88 2.60
N VAL A 332 22.61 -13.24 3.42
CA VAL A 332 21.16 -13.14 3.17
C VAL A 332 20.85 -12.35 1.92
N VAL A 333 21.42 -11.15 1.77
CA VAL A 333 21.14 -10.23 0.68
C VAL A 333 21.77 -10.70 -0.64
N GLY A 334 22.95 -11.34 -0.59
CA GLY A 334 23.61 -11.91 -1.76
C GLY A 334 22.79 -12.99 -2.48
N GLY A 335 21.93 -13.70 -1.74
CA GLY A 335 20.99 -14.69 -2.30
C GLY A 335 19.74 -14.10 -2.97
N GLU A 336 19.54 -12.78 -2.95
CA GLU A 336 18.35 -12.10 -3.48
C GLU A 336 18.46 -11.69 -4.96
N GLY A 337 19.58 -11.92 -5.60
CA GLY A 337 19.77 -11.65 -7.04
C GLY A 337 20.01 -10.19 -7.40
N TRP A 338 20.55 -9.39 -6.48
CA TRP A 338 20.96 -8.01 -6.75
C TRP A 338 22.09 -7.93 -7.77
N HIS A 339 22.06 -6.95 -8.67
CA HIS A 339 23.10 -6.70 -9.64
C HIS A 339 23.71 -5.28 -9.46
N PRO A 340 25.03 -5.14 -9.44
CA PRO A 340 26.06 -6.19 -9.47
C PRO A 340 26.05 -7.08 -8.23
N ALA A 341 26.76 -8.22 -8.29
CA ALA A 341 26.84 -9.17 -7.19
C ALA A 341 27.24 -8.46 -5.88
N THR A 342 26.44 -8.67 -4.83
CA THR A 342 26.59 -8.01 -3.54
C THR A 342 27.88 -8.48 -2.85
N SER A 343 28.69 -7.53 -2.42
CA SER A 343 29.90 -7.77 -1.64
C SER A 343 29.71 -7.41 -0.16
N LEU A 344 30.64 -7.84 0.69
CA LEU A 344 30.68 -7.41 2.11
C LEU A 344 30.80 -5.89 2.24
N ASP A 345 31.50 -5.24 1.30
CA ASP A 345 31.71 -3.79 1.31
C ASP A 345 30.40 -3.04 0.99
N ASP A 346 29.57 -3.60 0.13
CA ASP A 346 28.28 -2.96 -0.26
C ASP A 346 27.30 -2.92 0.93
N VAL A 347 27.28 -3.94 1.80
CA VAL A 347 26.41 -3.97 2.96
C VAL A 347 26.98 -3.20 4.16
N ALA A 348 28.26 -2.87 4.16
CA ALA A 348 28.95 -2.27 5.29
C ALA A 348 28.34 -0.91 5.69
N ALA A 349 28.13 -0.03 4.72
CA ALA A 349 27.59 1.31 4.95
C ALA A 349 26.14 1.29 5.48
N PRO A 350 25.15 0.63 4.84
CA PRO A 350 23.77 0.61 5.32
C PRO A 350 23.62 -0.06 6.68
N VAL A 351 24.42 -1.11 6.98
CA VAL A 351 24.41 -1.77 8.29
C VAL A 351 25.01 -0.87 9.38
N ALA A 352 26.15 -0.23 9.10
CA ALA A 352 26.78 0.69 10.06
C ALA A 352 25.90 1.90 10.36
N ASP A 353 25.26 2.47 9.34
CA ASP A 353 24.33 3.58 9.53
C ASP A 353 23.10 3.19 10.36
N LEU A 354 22.50 2.03 10.11
CA LEU A 354 21.41 1.49 10.92
C LEU A 354 21.83 1.30 12.38
N VAL A 355 23.00 0.70 12.63
CA VAL A 355 23.50 0.49 14.00
C VAL A 355 23.75 1.83 14.70
N ALA A 356 24.36 2.79 14.02
CA ALA A 356 24.56 4.14 14.56
C ALA A 356 23.23 4.85 14.88
N GLN A 357 22.23 4.69 14.03
CA GLN A 357 20.88 5.22 14.24
C GLN A 357 20.19 4.59 15.46
N LEU A 358 20.24 3.27 15.57
CA LEU A 358 19.69 2.53 16.73
C LEU A 358 20.37 2.91 18.03
N THR A 359 21.70 3.05 18.02
CA THR A 359 22.49 3.44 19.21
C THR A 359 22.19 4.88 19.63
N ALA A 360 22.10 5.81 18.68
CA ALA A 360 21.73 7.21 18.94
C ALA A 360 20.34 7.38 19.55
N LEU A 361 19.43 6.44 19.28
CA LEU A 361 18.06 6.41 19.82
C LEU A 361 17.94 5.62 21.15
N ASP A 362 19.01 5.12 21.73
CA ASP A 362 19.02 4.20 22.88
C ASP A 362 18.28 2.87 22.59
N LEU A 363 18.18 2.46 21.32
CA LEU A 363 17.54 1.22 20.89
C LEU A 363 18.52 0.04 20.80
N ALA A 364 19.82 0.30 20.70
CA ALA A 364 20.88 -0.69 20.71
C ALA A 364 22.09 -0.23 21.52
N PHE A 365 22.89 -1.19 21.96
CA PHE A 365 24.25 -0.99 22.47
C PHE A 365 25.21 -1.43 21.38
N SER A 366 26.17 -0.60 21.07
CA SER A 366 27.22 -0.92 20.10
C SER A 366 28.55 -0.36 20.57
N ASP A 367 29.58 -1.21 20.48
CA ASP A 367 30.99 -0.84 20.58
C ASP A 367 31.80 -1.55 19.49
N ASP A 368 33.13 -1.45 19.55
CA ASP A 368 34.00 -2.07 18.55
C ASP A 368 33.94 -3.61 18.55
N LEU A 369 33.44 -4.22 19.61
CA LEU A 369 33.44 -5.67 19.82
C LEU A 369 32.06 -6.29 19.59
N ALA A 370 30.99 -5.56 19.90
CA ALA A 370 29.66 -6.14 19.96
C ALA A 370 28.54 -5.14 19.63
N VAL A 371 27.50 -5.66 19.00
CA VAL A 371 26.22 -5.00 18.79
C VAL A 371 25.11 -5.85 19.40
N ARG A 372 24.23 -5.25 20.17
CA ARG A 372 23.06 -5.91 20.75
C ARG A 372 21.88 -4.96 20.83
N MET A 373 20.72 -5.40 20.41
CA MET A 373 19.49 -4.62 20.53
C MET A 373 19.01 -4.57 21.98
N ALA A 374 18.71 -3.38 22.48
CA ALA A 374 18.02 -3.19 23.74
C ALA A 374 16.55 -3.65 23.63
N ARG A 375 15.88 -3.93 24.77
CA ARG A 375 14.48 -4.35 24.73
C ARG A 375 13.55 -3.39 23.98
N PRO A 376 13.61 -2.06 24.14
CA PRO A 376 12.83 -1.14 23.29
C PRO A 376 13.19 -1.25 21.80
N GLY A 377 14.45 -1.50 21.48
CA GLY A 377 14.92 -1.72 20.10
C GLY A 377 14.35 -2.98 19.46
N GLN A 378 14.18 -4.07 20.21
CA GLN A 378 13.53 -5.28 19.70
C GLN A 378 12.08 -4.98 19.25
N TYR A 379 11.33 -4.21 20.03
CA TYR A 379 10.00 -3.74 19.65
C TYR A 379 10.05 -2.80 18.44
N ALA A 380 11.05 -1.92 18.38
CA ALA A 380 11.22 -1.01 17.23
C ALA A 380 11.54 -1.78 15.95
N ALA A 381 12.38 -2.81 16.02
CA ALA A 381 12.65 -3.70 14.89
C ALA A 381 11.38 -4.39 14.39
N LEU A 382 10.60 -5.00 15.30
CA LEU A 382 9.32 -5.63 14.92
C LEU A 382 8.34 -4.64 14.31
N ALA A 383 8.20 -3.44 14.88
CA ALA A 383 7.32 -2.40 14.34
C ALA A 383 7.78 -1.93 12.96
N ALA A 384 9.09 -1.73 12.76
CA ALA A 384 9.65 -1.34 11.46
C ALA A 384 9.44 -2.45 10.40
N LEU A 385 9.75 -3.70 10.74
CA LEU A 385 9.55 -4.86 9.87
C LEU A 385 8.06 -5.01 9.48
N ARG A 386 7.15 -4.89 10.46
CA ARG A 386 5.72 -4.94 10.21
C ARG A 386 5.26 -3.83 9.27
N THR A 387 5.65 -2.59 9.56
CA THR A 387 5.31 -1.44 8.71
C THR A 387 5.83 -1.64 7.29
N HIS A 388 7.05 -2.17 7.15
CA HIS A 388 7.65 -2.46 5.85
C HIS A 388 6.91 -3.58 5.11
N ALA A 389 6.61 -4.70 5.76
CA ALA A 389 5.93 -5.84 5.18
C ALA A 389 4.48 -5.50 4.72
N LEU A 390 3.79 -4.62 5.45
CA LEU A 390 2.43 -4.20 5.16
C LEU A 390 2.33 -3.02 4.17
N ARG A 391 3.44 -2.52 3.65
CA ARG A 391 3.43 -1.41 2.67
C ARG A 391 2.63 -1.77 1.41
N PRO A 392 1.88 -0.79 0.85
CA PRO A 392 1.21 -0.98 -0.42
C PRO A 392 2.24 -1.18 -1.54
N ARG A 393 1.91 -2.03 -2.51
CA ARG A 393 2.68 -2.16 -3.74
C ARG A 393 2.46 -0.94 -4.63
N LYS A 394 3.55 -0.35 -5.09
CA LYS A 394 3.55 0.71 -6.10
C LYS A 394 4.30 0.21 -7.33
N TYR A 395 3.94 0.71 -8.51
CA TYR A 395 4.79 0.50 -9.68
C TYR A 395 6.16 1.11 -9.40
N VAL A 396 7.20 0.30 -9.57
CA VAL A 396 8.56 0.83 -9.66
C VAL A 396 8.66 1.34 -11.10
N SER A 397 8.65 2.66 -11.30
CA SER A 397 9.07 3.22 -12.57
C SER A 397 10.54 2.83 -12.73
N SER A 398 10.83 1.91 -13.65
CA SER A 398 12.18 1.68 -14.13
C SER A 398 12.63 2.97 -14.78
N GLY A 399 13.36 3.80 -14.03
CA GLY A 399 14.08 4.97 -14.53
C GLY A 399 15.27 4.54 -15.36
#